data_fb00883a7265dca94d3dc522f3d98a83
#
_entry.id   fb00883a7265dca94d3dc522f3d98a83
#
_cell.length_a   1.000
_cell.length_b   1.000
_cell.length_c   1.000
_cell.angle_alpha   90.00
_cell.angle_beta   90.00
_cell.angle_gamma   90.00
#
_symmetry.space_group_name_H-M   'P 1'
#
loop_
_entity.id
_entity.type
_entity.pdbx_description
1 polymer ?
#
loop_
_entity_poly.entity_id
_entity_poly.type
_entity_poly.pdbx_seq_one_letter_code
_entity_poly.pdbx_strand_id
1 'polypeptide(L)'
;MQKYADYIQQIEIDSLWSGKKHVLWNLDPKVNILSGINGVGKSTIINKVVKGLAAGGEFPSHMIKGVRLKVYPEDAKWIRYDMIRSLDSNVSQTFTDGNSAIRQALAAFGEKAGSLLDFQLYHLQRKYLDYQVNIGNRIIAELQQGQMDAAQQLSRQKTRFQDIVDDLFAETGKKIVRTENEIRFTQIGETLLPYQLSSGEKQLLVILLTVLVEDQQPYVLFMDEPEVSLHIEWQKRLIELILELNPNVQIILTTHSPAVIMNGWLDSVTEVDDIIVSAP
;
A
#
# COMPACT_ATOMS: atom_id res chain seq x y z
N MET A 1 23.74 2.60 11.90
CA MET A 1 22.84 2.39 10.76
C MET A 1 21.45 2.07 11.30
N GLN A 2 20.39 2.72 10.85
CA GLN A 2 19.03 2.40 11.27
C GLN A 2 18.67 1.01 10.75
N LYS A 3 18.28 0.09 11.65
CA LYS A 3 17.89 -1.27 11.26
C LYS A 3 16.36 -1.33 11.16
N TYR A 4 15.88 -1.57 9.95
CA TYR A 4 14.47 -1.70 9.65
C TYR A 4 14.01 -3.16 9.75
N ALA A 5 12.75 -3.35 10.12
CA ALA A 5 12.10 -4.65 10.06
C ALA A 5 11.73 -4.99 8.62
N ASP A 6 11.83 -6.28 8.29
CA ASP A 6 11.41 -6.82 7.01
C ASP A 6 9.89 -7.06 7.01
N TYR A 7 9.33 -7.55 8.14
CA TYR A 7 7.90 -7.81 8.31
C TYR A 7 7.50 -7.87 9.79
N ILE A 8 6.20 -7.82 10.04
CA ILE A 8 5.59 -8.03 11.35
C ILE A 8 5.27 -9.52 11.52
N GLN A 9 5.74 -10.13 12.60
CA GLN A 9 5.44 -11.53 12.94
C GLN A 9 4.16 -11.69 13.73
N GLN A 10 3.83 -10.71 14.60
CA GLN A 10 2.67 -10.78 15.47
C GLN A 10 2.17 -9.38 15.82
N ILE A 11 0.87 -9.23 15.83
CA ILE A 11 0.16 -8.06 16.33
C ILE A 11 -0.59 -8.46 17.60
N GLU A 12 -0.36 -7.72 18.68
CA GLU A 12 -1.10 -7.87 19.93
C GLU A 12 -1.75 -6.52 20.29
N ILE A 13 -3.05 -6.55 20.59
CA ILE A 13 -3.81 -5.36 21.01
C ILE A 13 -4.50 -5.67 22.33
N ASP A 14 -4.04 -5.04 23.41
CA ASP A 14 -4.51 -5.36 24.76
C ASP A 14 -5.98 -5.02 25.00
N SER A 15 -6.51 -4.05 24.28
CA SER A 15 -7.85 -3.56 24.55
C SER A 15 -8.50 -2.96 23.32
N LEU A 16 -9.49 -3.64 22.79
CA LEU A 16 -10.46 -3.14 21.82
C LEU A 16 -11.84 -3.02 22.47
N TRP A 17 -12.68 -2.13 21.90
CA TRP A 17 -14.08 -1.93 22.30
C TRP A 17 -14.24 -1.74 23.82
N SER A 18 -13.61 -0.66 24.35
CA SER A 18 -13.66 -0.29 25.77
C SER A 18 -13.07 -1.36 26.71
N GLY A 19 -12.02 -2.04 26.27
CA GLY A 19 -11.30 -3.00 27.10
C GLY A 19 -11.89 -4.42 27.13
N LYS A 20 -12.91 -4.69 26.32
CA LYS A 20 -13.64 -5.97 26.38
C LYS A 20 -12.98 -7.09 25.56
N LYS A 21 -12.10 -6.75 24.62
CA LYS A 21 -11.51 -7.71 23.70
C LYS A 21 -10.01 -7.52 23.59
N HIS A 22 -9.27 -8.60 23.70
CA HIS A 22 -7.84 -8.69 23.44
C HIS A 22 -7.64 -9.37 22.08
N VAL A 23 -6.71 -8.83 21.27
CA VAL A 23 -6.40 -9.41 19.95
C VAL A 23 -4.97 -9.92 19.95
N LEU A 24 -4.81 -11.14 19.46
CA LEU A 24 -3.50 -11.75 19.22
C LEU A 24 -3.50 -12.36 17.81
N TRP A 25 -2.78 -11.73 16.88
CA TRP A 25 -2.74 -12.16 15.49
C TRP A 25 -1.32 -12.50 15.07
N ASN A 26 -1.07 -13.77 14.76
CA ASN A 26 0.17 -14.23 14.17
C ASN A 26 0.11 -14.04 12.65
N LEU A 27 1.17 -13.51 12.08
CA LEU A 27 1.20 -13.09 10.68
C LEU A 27 2.16 -13.92 9.85
N ASP A 28 1.75 -14.21 8.62
CA ASP A 28 2.63 -14.70 7.57
C ASP A 28 3.55 -13.57 7.06
N PRO A 29 4.80 -13.87 6.70
CA PRO A 29 5.70 -12.87 6.14
C PRO A 29 5.24 -12.21 4.83
N LYS A 30 4.28 -12.79 4.10
CA LYS A 30 3.87 -12.31 2.78
C LYS A 30 2.46 -11.76 2.74
N VAL A 31 1.44 -12.59 2.97
CA VAL A 31 0.04 -12.20 2.77
C VAL A 31 -0.81 -12.58 3.97
N ASN A 32 -1.54 -11.60 4.49
CA ASN A 32 -2.45 -11.76 5.61
C ASN A 32 -3.77 -11.07 5.29
N ILE A 33 -4.84 -11.81 5.27
CA ILE A 33 -6.18 -11.33 4.94
C ILE A 33 -7.06 -11.46 6.17
N LEU A 34 -7.54 -10.35 6.69
CA LEU A 34 -8.47 -10.32 7.79
C LEU A 34 -9.91 -10.28 7.27
N SER A 35 -10.63 -11.37 7.44
CA SER A 35 -12.01 -11.55 7.02
C SER A 35 -12.99 -11.50 8.20
N GLY A 36 -14.27 -11.40 7.90
CA GLY A 36 -15.34 -11.40 8.89
C GLY A 36 -16.51 -10.53 8.46
N ILE A 37 -17.65 -10.66 9.16
CA ILE A 37 -18.86 -9.89 8.84
C ILE A 37 -18.66 -8.38 8.99
N ASN A 38 -19.58 -7.61 8.36
CA ASN A 38 -19.56 -6.15 8.50
C ASN A 38 -19.74 -5.73 9.96
N GLY A 39 -18.94 -4.76 10.39
CA GLY A 39 -19.01 -4.23 11.76
C GLY A 39 -18.27 -5.07 12.81
N VAL A 40 -17.66 -6.21 12.46
CA VAL A 40 -16.90 -7.04 13.41
C VAL A 40 -15.60 -6.38 13.90
N GLY A 41 -15.15 -5.31 13.22
CA GLY A 41 -14.03 -4.50 13.68
C GLY A 41 -12.73 -4.64 12.91
N LYS A 42 -12.74 -5.22 11.70
CA LYS A 42 -11.56 -5.36 10.82
C LYS A 42 -10.80 -4.05 10.64
N SER A 43 -11.48 -3.03 10.14
CA SER A 43 -10.92 -1.68 9.94
C SER A 43 -10.45 -1.05 11.27
N THR A 44 -11.12 -1.36 12.39
CA THR A 44 -10.73 -0.87 13.72
C THR A 44 -9.38 -1.46 14.13
N ILE A 45 -9.17 -2.76 13.91
CA ILE A 45 -7.91 -3.45 14.21
C ILE A 45 -6.76 -2.83 13.41
N ILE A 46 -6.88 -2.78 12.08
CA ILE A 46 -5.84 -2.20 11.22
C ILE A 46 -5.56 -0.73 11.57
N ASN A 47 -6.60 0.08 11.70
CA ASN A 47 -6.44 1.49 12.03
C ASN A 47 -5.76 1.71 13.40
N LYS A 48 -6.01 0.83 14.38
CA LYS A 48 -5.36 0.91 15.69
C LYS A 48 -3.87 0.59 15.58
N VAL A 49 -3.48 -0.41 14.78
CA VAL A 49 -2.09 -0.74 14.51
C VAL A 49 -1.39 0.43 13.80
N VAL A 50 -1.97 0.94 12.72
CA VAL A 50 -1.38 2.05 11.95
C VAL A 50 -1.25 3.32 12.80
N LYS A 51 -2.24 3.64 13.65
CA LYS A 51 -2.15 4.76 14.62
C LYS A 51 -1.05 4.54 15.66
N GLY A 52 -0.84 3.30 16.06
CA GLY A 52 0.31 2.93 16.90
C GLY A 52 1.63 3.23 16.19
N LEU A 53 1.79 2.75 14.96
CA LEU A 53 2.99 2.99 14.15
C LEU A 53 3.23 4.49 13.89
N ALA A 54 2.17 5.25 13.55
CA ALA A 54 2.25 6.68 13.29
C ALA A 54 2.62 7.54 14.51
N ALA A 55 2.39 7.04 15.74
CA ALA A 55 2.75 7.75 16.96
C ALA A 55 4.28 7.88 17.15
N GLY A 56 5.06 7.14 16.35
CA GLY A 56 6.52 7.19 16.32
C GLY A 56 7.18 6.54 17.53
N GLY A 57 8.40 6.07 17.36
CA GLY A 57 9.23 5.49 18.42
C GLY A 57 10.07 4.33 17.90
N GLU A 58 11.14 4.03 18.63
CA GLU A 58 11.93 2.83 18.36
C GLU A 58 11.18 1.59 18.83
N PHE A 59 11.18 0.53 18.01
CA PHE A 59 10.82 -0.83 18.44
C PHE A 59 11.98 -1.46 19.24
N PRO A 60 11.73 -2.41 20.13
CA PRO A 60 10.51 -3.14 20.49
C PRO A 60 9.99 -2.85 21.89
N SER A 61 10.36 -1.78 22.56
CA SER A 61 10.27 -1.77 24.02
C SER A 61 8.96 -1.29 24.62
N HIS A 62 8.03 -0.74 23.86
CA HIS A 62 6.82 -0.19 24.47
C HIS A 62 5.56 -0.40 23.64
N MET A 63 4.53 -0.76 24.36
CA MET A 63 3.13 -0.71 23.96
C MET A 63 2.76 0.69 23.48
N ILE A 64 2.75 0.91 22.18
CA ILE A 64 2.32 2.20 21.63
C ILE A 64 0.79 2.21 21.63
N LYS A 65 0.18 2.96 22.53
CA LYS A 65 -1.29 3.10 22.64
C LYS A 65 -2.04 1.75 22.73
N GLY A 66 -1.48 0.77 23.45
CA GLY A 66 -2.10 -0.55 23.63
C GLY A 66 -1.90 -1.50 22.45
N VAL A 67 -0.92 -1.27 21.60
CA VAL A 67 -0.50 -2.16 20.53
C VAL A 67 0.93 -2.60 20.75
N ARG A 68 1.18 -3.91 20.74
CA ARG A 68 2.52 -4.52 20.70
C ARG A 68 2.73 -5.22 19.36
N LEU A 69 3.93 -5.05 18.80
CA LEU A 69 4.32 -5.72 17.56
C LEU A 69 5.58 -6.55 17.81
N LYS A 70 5.59 -7.79 17.33
CA LYS A 70 6.82 -8.55 17.13
C LYS A 70 7.21 -8.44 15.67
N VAL A 71 8.45 -8.14 15.41
CA VAL A 71 8.96 -7.90 14.05
C VAL A 71 10.16 -8.78 13.75
N TYR A 72 10.45 -8.97 12.49
CA TYR A 72 11.68 -9.64 12.04
C TYR A 72 12.56 -8.68 11.23
N PRO A 73 13.86 -8.65 11.46
CA PRO A 73 14.57 -9.31 12.58
C PRO A 73 14.21 -8.66 13.92
N GLU A 74 14.31 -9.42 15.01
CA GLU A 74 13.88 -9.00 16.37
C GLU A 74 14.61 -7.76 16.91
N ASP A 75 15.82 -7.50 16.43
CA ASP A 75 16.61 -6.33 16.79
C ASP A 75 16.35 -5.11 15.89
N ALA A 76 15.37 -5.19 14.99
CA ALA A 76 14.92 -4.04 14.20
C ALA A 76 14.27 -2.99 15.11
N LYS A 77 14.59 -1.72 14.83
CA LYS A 77 14.09 -0.57 15.60
C LYS A 77 13.08 0.27 14.84
N TRP A 78 12.95 0.05 13.55
CA TRP A 78 12.11 0.83 12.65
C TRP A 78 11.36 -0.11 11.72
N ILE A 79 10.19 0.32 11.27
CA ILE A 79 9.40 -0.36 10.25
C ILE A 79 8.95 0.65 9.20
N ARG A 80 9.09 0.27 7.92
CA ARG A 80 8.47 1.01 6.82
C ARG A 80 7.08 0.48 6.62
N TYR A 81 6.12 1.36 6.45
CA TYR A 81 4.75 0.97 6.17
C TYR A 81 4.01 2.05 5.38
N ASP A 82 3.04 1.61 4.60
CA ASP A 82 2.03 2.45 3.97
C ASP A 82 0.63 1.97 4.32
N MET A 83 -0.35 2.85 4.21
CA MET A 83 -1.76 2.54 4.45
C MET A 83 -2.64 3.03 3.31
N ILE A 84 -3.31 2.10 2.66
CA ILE A 84 -4.34 2.37 1.66
C ILE A 84 -5.71 2.15 2.30
N ARG A 85 -6.55 3.19 2.28
CA ARG A 85 -7.88 3.17 2.87
C ARG A 85 -8.95 3.08 1.80
N SER A 86 -10.07 2.45 2.14
CA SER A 86 -11.28 2.50 1.35
C SER A 86 -11.71 3.95 1.08
N LEU A 87 -12.28 4.18 -0.10
CA LEU A 87 -12.83 5.48 -0.52
C LEU A 87 -13.93 6.00 0.40
N ASP A 88 -14.65 5.11 1.08
CA ASP A 88 -15.71 5.44 2.03
C ASP A 88 -15.19 5.94 3.39
N SER A 89 -13.86 5.85 3.62
CA SER A 89 -13.28 6.40 4.84
C SER A 89 -13.40 7.93 4.82
N ASN A 90 -14.13 8.49 5.80
CA ASN A 90 -14.35 9.93 5.91
C ASN A 90 -13.04 10.71 5.82
N VAL A 91 -12.95 11.60 4.84
CA VAL A 91 -11.84 12.54 4.63
C VAL A 91 -11.45 13.26 5.94
N SER A 92 -12.45 13.57 6.79
CA SER A 92 -12.22 14.19 8.09
C SER A 92 -11.39 13.35 9.08
N GLN A 93 -11.48 12.01 9.06
CA GLN A 93 -10.68 11.15 9.95
C GLN A 93 -9.23 11.02 9.51
N THR A 94 -8.97 11.08 8.21
CA THR A 94 -7.60 11.04 7.66
C THR A 94 -6.81 12.31 7.99
N PHE A 95 -7.50 13.44 8.21
CA PHE A 95 -6.92 14.76 8.43
C PHE A 95 -6.85 15.18 9.89
N THR A 96 -7.50 14.48 10.83
CA THR A 96 -7.46 14.80 12.26
C THR A 96 -6.20 14.31 12.96
N ASP A 97 -5.43 13.41 12.37
CA ASP A 97 -4.23 12.84 12.97
C ASP A 97 -2.97 13.76 12.86
N GLY A 98 -3.16 15.07 12.95
CA GLY A 98 -2.06 16.00 13.27
C GLY A 98 -1.22 16.52 12.09
N ASN A 99 -1.49 16.14 10.85
CA ASN A 99 -0.68 16.60 9.72
C ASN A 99 -1.22 17.91 9.13
N SER A 100 -0.84 19.05 9.77
CA SER A 100 -1.14 20.40 9.26
C SER A 100 -0.63 20.62 7.83
N ALA A 101 0.43 19.91 7.45
CA ALA A 101 1.01 19.96 6.09
C ALA A 101 0.03 19.43 5.03
N ILE A 102 -0.75 18.40 5.33
CA ILE A 102 -1.75 17.84 4.40
C ILE A 102 -2.91 18.83 4.22
N ARG A 103 -3.37 19.47 5.31
CA ARG A 103 -4.40 20.52 5.23
C ARG A 103 -3.93 21.73 4.42
N GLN A 104 -2.70 22.17 4.64
CA GLN A 104 -2.10 23.28 3.88
C GLN A 104 -1.90 22.90 2.42
N ALA A 105 -1.48 21.67 2.12
CA ALA A 105 -1.33 21.19 0.76
C ALA A 105 -2.69 21.10 0.04
N LEU A 106 -3.76 20.59 0.69
CA LEU A 106 -5.11 20.58 0.12
C LEU A 106 -5.64 22.02 -0.12
N ALA A 107 -5.41 22.92 0.82
CA ALA A 107 -5.77 24.33 0.67
C ALA A 107 -4.98 25.02 -0.45
N ALA A 108 -3.71 24.66 -0.62
CA ALA A 108 -2.86 25.17 -1.70
C ALA A 108 -3.18 24.56 -3.07
N PHE A 109 -3.73 23.33 -3.10
CA PHE A 109 -4.16 22.65 -4.32
C PHE A 109 -5.43 23.29 -4.92
N GLY A 110 -6.21 23.98 -4.10
CA GLY A 110 -7.43 24.68 -4.52
C GLY A 110 -8.45 23.73 -5.15
N GLU A 111 -9.29 24.28 -6.02
CA GLU A 111 -10.38 23.57 -6.72
C GLU A 111 -9.93 22.41 -7.64
N LYS A 112 -8.62 22.14 -7.77
CA LYS A 112 -8.08 21.10 -8.67
C LYS A 112 -8.07 19.69 -8.08
N ALA A 113 -8.04 19.54 -6.75
CA ALA A 113 -8.13 18.23 -6.11
C ALA A 113 -9.59 17.92 -5.80
N GLY A 114 -10.28 17.29 -6.73
CA GLY A 114 -11.69 16.91 -6.58
C GLY A 114 -11.92 15.78 -5.56
N SER A 115 -10.88 15.00 -5.23
CA SER A 115 -11.00 13.81 -4.37
C SER A 115 -9.72 13.52 -3.58
N LEU A 116 -9.85 12.67 -2.55
CA LEU A 116 -8.69 12.14 -1.80
C LEU A 116 -7.72 11.39 -2.71
N LEU A 117 -8.24 10.63 -3.69
CA LEU A 117 -7.40 9.93 -4.67
C LEU A 117 -6.56 10.88 -5.52
N ASP A 118 -7.11 12.02 -5.93
CA ASP A 118 -6.36 13.01 -6.72
C ASP A 118 -5.19 13.58 -5.92
N PHE A 119 -5.40 13.80 -4.63
CA PHE A 119 -4.34 14.23 -3.72
C PHE A 119 -3.26 13.16 -3.53
N GLN A 120 -3.66 11.90 -3.32
CA GLN A 120 -2.72 10.78 -3.22
C GLN A 120 -1.92 10.60 -4.52
N LEU A 121 -2.56 10.65 -5.67
CA LEU A 121 -1.92 10.58 -6.98
C LEU A 121 -0.90 11.69 -7.18
N TYR A 122 -1.19 12.92 -6.75
CA TYR A 122 -0.25 14.03 -6.81
C TYR A 122 1.04 13.76 -6.02
N HIS A 123 0.91 13.27 -4.79
CA HIS A 123 2.07 12.92 -3.97
C HIS A 123 2.85 11.74 -4.55
N LEU A 124 2.15 10.73 -5.01
CA LEU A 124 2.76 9.55 -5.61
C LEU A 124 3.47 9.86 -6.92
N GLN A 125 2.96 10.79 -7.73
CA GLN A 125 3.68 11.24 -8.93
C GLN A 125 5.04 11.86 -8.60
N ARG A 126 5.15 12.62 -7.50
CA ARG A 126 6.45 13.17 -7.06
C ARG A 126 7.40 12.07 -6.62
N LYS A 127 6.94 11.13 -5.80
CA LYS A 127 7.74 9.94 -5.43
C LYS A 127 8.13 9.11 -6.67
N TYR A 128 7.25 9.02 -7.66
CA TYR A 128 7.53 8.33 -8.92
C TYR A 128 8.64 9.02 -9.73
N LEU A 129 8.68 10.35 -9.75
CA LEU A 129 9.78 11.08 -10.37
C LEU A 129 11.13 10.78 -9.68
N ASP A 130 11.16 10.80 -8.36
CA ASP A 130 12.36 10.44 -7.58
C ASP A 130 12.77 8.99 -7.85
N TYR A 131 11.82 8.06 -7.87
CA TYR A 131 12.06 6.66 -8.24
C TYR A 131 12.67 6.54 -9.64
N GLN A 132 12.11 7.23 -10.64
CA GLN A 132 12.62 7.22 -12.02
C GLN A 132 14.07 7.71 -12.10
N VAL A 133 14.40 8.80 -11.42
CA VAL A 133 15.75 9.35 -11.36
C VAL A 133 16.70 8.37 -10.69
N ASN A 134 16.32 7.81 -9.55
CA ASN A 134 17.15 6.88 -8.79
C ASN A 134 17.45 5.60 -9.60
N ILE A 135 16.43 4.98 -10.20
CA ILE A 135 16.63 3.77 -11.01
C ILE A 135 17.45 4.08 -12.27
N GLY A 136 17.26 5.25 -12.89
CA GLY A 136 18.05 5.70 -14.02
C GLY A 136 19.54 5.86 -13.67
N ASN A 137 19.84 6.49 -12.55
CA ASN A 137 21.21 6.63 -12.04
C ASN A 137 21.86 5.28 -11.75
N ARG A 138 21.11 4.32 -11.18
CA ARG A 138 21.60 2.95 -10.94
C ARG A 138 21.91 2.24 -12.25
N ILE A 139 21.02 2.31 -13.25
CA ILE A 139 21.26 1.73 -14.59
C ILE A 139 22.56 2.28 -15.19
N ILE A 140 22.78 3.59 -15.14
CA ILE A 140 24.01 4.23 -15.64
C ILE A 140 25.24 3.72 -14.87
N ALA A 141 25.16 3.63 -13.55
CA ALA A 141 26.26 3.12 -12.72
C ALA A 141 26.64 1.68 -13.06
N GLU A 142 25.65 0.78 -13.25
CA GLU A 142 25.88 -0.62 -13.66
C GLU A 142 26.53 -0.70 -15.05
N LEU A 143 26.05 0.12 -16.00
CA LEU A 143 26.65 0.19 -17.33
C LEU A 143 28.11 0.66 -17.30
N GLN A 144 28.43 1.66 -16.46
CA GLN A 144 29.82 2.15 -16.29
C GLN A 144 30.74 1.09 -15.68
N GLN A 145 30.20 0.17 -14.88
CA GLN A 145 30.93 -0.95 -14.29
C GLN A 145 30.98 -2.18 -15.23
N GLY A 146 30.38 -2.10 -16.42
CA GLY A 146 30.33 -3.20 -17.36
C GLY A 146 29.31 -4.29 -17.00
N GLN A 147 28.43 -4.05 -16.04
CA GLN A 147 27.44 -5.02 -15.54
C GLN A 147 26.14 -4.93 -16.37
N MET A 148 26.21 -5.40 -17.61
CA MET A 148 25.10 -5.30 -18.57
C MET A 148 23.83 -6.02 -18.10
N ASP A 149 23.95 -7.20 -17.48
CA ASP A 149 22.80 -7.99 -17.01
C ASP A 149 22.06 -7.27 -15.87
N ALA A 150 22.81 -6.69 -14.92
CA ALA A 150 22.24 -5.90 -13.83
C ALA A 150 21.52 -4.65 -14.36
N ALA A 151 22.13 -3.92 -15.28
CA ALA A 151 21.53 -2.76 -15.91
C ALA A 151 20.23 -3.14 -16.67
N GLN A 152 20.23 -4.28 -17.36
CA GLN A 152 19.05 -4.77 -18.06
C GLN A 152 17.92 -5.18 -17.09
N GLN A 153 18.27 -5.80 -15.97
CA GLN A 153 17.29 -6.16 -14.93
C GLN A 153 16.62 -4.91 -14.34
N LEU A 154 17.40 -3.89 -14.00
CA LEU A 154 16.86 -2.60 -13.52
C LEU A 154 15.98 -1.91 -14.58
N SER A 155 16.37 -1.98 -15.85
CA SER A 155 15.56 -1.44 -16.94
C SER A 155 14.22 -2.15 -17.07
N ARG A 156 14.19 -3.47 -16.96
CA ARG A 156 12.95 -4.27 -16.97
C ARG A 156 12.06 -3.92 -15.76
N GLN A 157 12.65 -3.76 -14.57
CA GLN A 157 11.94 -3.36 -13.38
C GLN A 157 11.25 -1.99 -13.57
N LYS A 158 11.95 -1.03 -14.19
CA LYS A 158 11.40 0.29 -14.51
C LYS A 158 10.20 0.22 -15.45
N THR A 159 10.27 -0.61 -16.51
CA THR A 159 9.21 -0.72 -17.51
C THR A 159 8.05 -1.60 -17.06
N ARG A 160 8.27 -2.54 -16.13
CA ARG A 160 7.26 -3.52 -15.71
C ARG A 160 5.97 -2.88 -15.19
N PHE A 161 6.10 -1.83 -14.38
CA PHE A 161 4.93 -1.07 -13.92
C PHE A 161 4.09 -0.52 -15.08
N GLN A 162 4.77 0.04 -16.10
CA GLN A 162 4.09 0.61 -17.26
C GLN A 162 3.40 -0.47 -18.09
N ASP A 163 4.02 -1.66 -18.21
CA ASP A 163 3.44 -2.81 -18.91
C ASP A 163 2.20 -3.34 -18.18
N ILE A 164 2.25 -3.43 -16.85
CA ILE A 164 1.11 -3.81 -16.01
C ILE A 164 -0.04 -2.83 -16.18
N VAL A 165 0.22 -1.53 -16.11
CA VAL A 165 -0.81 -0.50 -16.26
C VAL A 165 -1.43 -0.51 -17.65
N ASP A 166 -0.62 -0.67 -18.71
CA ASP A 166 -1.11 -0.78 -20.08
C ASP A 166 -2.01 -2.00 -20.28
N ASP A 167 -1.65 -3.16 -19.68
CA ASP A 167 -2.47 -4.38 -19.70
C ASP A 167 -3.81 -4.20 -18.99
N LEU A 168 -3.78 -3.63 -17.77
CA LEU A 168 -4.98 -3.40 -16.96
C LEU A 168 -5.96 -2.40 -17.60
N PHE A 169 -5.44 -1.40 -18.30
CA PHE A 169 -6.26 -0.36 -18.94
C PHE A 169 -6.54 -0.63 -20.42
N ALA A 170 -6.15 -1.81 -20.93
CA ALA A 170 -6.33 -2.18 -22.34
C ALA A 170 -7.80 -2.10 -22.81
N GLU A 171 -8.75 -2.56 -21.98
CA GLU A 171 -10.19 -2.54 -22.31
C GLU A 171 -10.73 -1.12 -22.49
N THR A 172 -10.17 -0.12 -21.76
CA THR A 172 -10.56 1.29 -21.91
C THR A 172 -9.72 2.02 -22.95
N GLY A 173 -8.77 1.34 -23.60
CA GLY A 173 -7.91 1.89 -24.65
C GLY A 173 -6.91 2.94 -24.16
N LYS A 174 -6.66 3.00 -22.85
CA LYS A 174 -5.68 3.91 -22.25
C LYS A 174 -4.31 3.26 -22.22
N LYS A 175 -3.27 4.05 -22.56
CA LYS A 175 -1.86 3.64 -22.49
C LYS A 175 -1.02 4.69 -21.81
N ILE A 176 -0.08 4.26 -20.97
CA ILE A 176 0.83 5.16 -20.29
C ILE A 176 1.84 5.77 -21.29
N VAL A 177 2.12 7.06 -21.16
CA VAL A 177 3.12 7.76 -21.97
C VAL A 177 4.51 7.47 -21.39
N ARG A 178 5.32 6.67 -22.11
CA ARG A 178 6.62 6.19 -21.62
C ARG A 178 7.76 7.17 -21.77
N THR A 179 7.57 8.20 -22.60
CA THR A 179 8.58 9.22 -22.92
C THR A 179 8.60 10.39 -21.95
N GLU A 180 7.62 10.47 -21.07
CA GLU A 180 7.50 11.52 -20.07
C GLU A 180 7.90 11.03 -18.68
N ASN A 181 8.40 11.95 -17.86
CA ASN A 181 8.76 11.64 -16.48
C ASN A 181 7.55 11.59 -15.55
N GLU A 182 6.49 12.35 -15.88
CA GLU A 182 5.21 12.32 -15.18
C GLU A 182 4.31 11.24 -15.76
N ILE A 183 3.44 10.68 -14.91
CA ILE A 183 2.44 9.73 -15.39
C ILE A 183 1.38 10.48 -16.17
N ARG A 184 1.25 10.14 -17.43
CA ARG A 184 0.20 10.57 -18.35
C ARG A 184 -0.28 9.38 -19.17
N PHE A 185 -1.45 9.49 -19.70
CA PHE A 185 -2.07 8.48 -20.54
C PHE A 185 -2.43 9.05 -21.90
N THR A 186 -2.47 8.18 -22.90
CA THR A 186 -3.08 8.49 -24.19
C THR A 186 -4.35 7.65 -24.35
N GLN A 187 -5.41 8.26 -24.89
CA GLN A 187 -6.65 7.60 -25.26
C GLN A 187 -7.22 8.29 -26.50
N ILE A 188 -7.45 7.54 -27.58
CA ILE A 188 -8.00 8.05 -28.86
C ILE A 188 -7.28 9.31 -29.38
N GLY A 189 -5.94 9.33 -29.23
CA GLY A 189 -5.10 10.44 -29.68
C GLY A 189 -5.04 11.66 -28.74
N GLU A 190 -5.76 11.64 -27.63
CA GLU A 190 -5.71 12.69 -26.62
C GLU A 190 -4.82 12.28 -25.45
N THR A 191 -4.21 13.27 -24.78
CA THR A 191 -3.44 13.08 -23.57
C THR A 191 -4.32 13.30 -22.34
N LEU A 192 -4.33 12.33 -21.43
CA LEU A 192 -5.09 12.37 -20.18
C LEU A 192 -4.15 12.46 -19.00
N LEU A 193 -4.52 13.28 -18.02
CA LEU A 193 -3.86 13.31 -16.71
C LEU A 193 -4.46 12.22 -15.80
N PRO A 194 -3.72 11.71 -14.80
CA PRO A 194 -4.23 10.71 -13.85
C PRO A 194 -5.52 11.13 -13.13
N TYR A 195 -5.75 12.42 -12.96
CA TYR A 195 -6.97 12.97 -12.33
C TYR A 195 -8.23 12.80 -13.19
N GLN A 196 -8.08 12.50 -14.47
CA GLN A 196 -9.17 12.28 -15.42
C GLN A 196 -9.58 10.80 -15.54
N LEU A 197 -8.87 9.91 -14.87
CA LEU A 197 -9.20 8.50 -14.77
C LEU A 197 -10.49 8.27 -13.96
N SER A 198 -11.15 7.14 -14.16
CA SER A 198 -12.25 6.69 -13.31
C SER A 198 -11.79 6.44 -11.87
N SER A 199 -12.71 6.39 -10.92
CA SER A 199 -12.38 6.13 -9.52
C SER A 199 -11.65 4.80 -9.32
N GLY A 200 -12.09 3.73 -10.00
CA GLY A 200 -11.42 2.43 -9.93
C GLY A 200 -10.02 2.44 -10.54
N GLU A 201 -9.83 3.09 -11.69
CA GLU A 201 -8.50 3.25 -12.30
C GLU A 201 -7.57 4.07 -11.40
N LYS A 202 -8.06 5.15 -10.79
CA LYS A 202 -7.29 5.96 -9.82
C LYS A 202 -6.90 5.13 -8.61
N GLN A 203 -7.84 4.37 -8.03
CA GLN A 203 -7.58 3.51 -6.88
C GLN A 203 -6.50 2.49 -7.18
N LEU A 204 -6.62 1.79 -8.31
CA LEU A 204 -5.63 0.81 -8.75
C LEU A 204 -4.27 1.46 -8.97
N LEU A 205 -4.22 2.61 -9.64
CA LEU A 205 -2.99 3.35 -9.87
C LEU A 205 -2.34 3.81 -8.56
N VAL A 206 -3.11 4.26 -7.57
CA VAL A 206 -2.62 4.60 -6.23
C VAL A 206 -1.97 3.39 -5.56
N ILE A 207 -2.63 2.21 -5.61
CA ILE A 207 -2.09 0.98 -5.02
C ILE A 207 -0.75 0.62 -5.69
N LEU A 208 -0.73 0.52 -7.01
CA LEU A 208 0.46 0.10 -7.75
C LEU A 208 1.63 1.09 -7.60
N LEU A 209 1.35 2.40 -7.60
CA LEU A 209 2.39 3.42 -7.37
C LEU A 209 2.94 3.37 -5.95
N THR A 210 2.09 3.18 -4.94
CA THR A 210 2.54 3.04 -3.55
C THR A 210 3.56 1.91 -3.42
N VAL A 211 3.28 0.77 -4.07
CA VAL A 211 4.17 -0.39 -4.07
C VAL A 211 5.48 -0.14 -4.84
N LEU A 212 5.37 0.48 -6.01
CA LEU A 212 6.51 0.73 -6.90
C LEU A 212 7.55 1.65 -6.27
N VAL A 213 7.10 2.75 -5.62
CA VAL A 213 8.00 3.79 -5.09
C VAL A 213 8.82 3.34 -3.89
N GLU A 214 8.47 2.21 -3.28
CA GLU A 214 9.27 1.55 -2.23
C GLU A 214 10.50 0.79 -2.80
N ASP A 215 10.67 0.76 -4.12
CA ASP A 215 11.86 0.28 -4.84
C ASP A 215 12.35 -1.10 -4.34
N GLN A 216 11.41 -2.05 -4.22
CA GLN A 216 11.63 -3.42 -3.74
C GLN A 216 12.23 -3.52 -2.32
N GLN A 217 12.19 -2.44 -1.53
CA GLN A 217 12.57 -2.52 -0.14
C GLN A 217 11.53 -3.30 0.66
N PRO A 218 11.94 -4.03 1.72
CA PRO A 218 11.00 -4.62 2.67
C PRO A 218 10.16 -3.53 3.34
N TYR A 219 8.84 -3.72 3.35
CA TYR A 219 7.91 -2.85 4.06
C TYR A 219 6.55 -3.56 4.26
N VAL A 220 5.70 -2.99 5.10
CA VAL A 220 4.36 -3.50 5.37
C VAL A 220 3.31 -2.63 4.70
N LEU A 221 2.51 -3.23 3.84
CA LEU A 221 1.39 -2.58 3.17
C LEU A 221 0.09 -2.95 3.88
N PHE A 222 -0.47 -1.99 4.60
CA PHE A 222 -1.82 -2.11 5.15
C PHE A 222 -2.85 -1.64 4.12
N MET A 223 -3.93 -2.42 3.95
CA MET A 223 -5.02 -2.04 3.07
C MET A 223 -6.37 -2.34 3.74
N ASP A 224 -7.26 -1.36 3.74
CA ASP A 224 -8.61 -1.50 4.28
C ASP A 224 -9.62 -1.47 3.15
N GLU A 225 -10.19 -2.64 2.82
CA GLU A 225 -11.11 -2.86 1.71
C GLU A 225 -10.63 -2.23 0.38
N PRO A 226 -9.39 -2.58 -0.09
CA PRO A 226 -8.79 -1.93 -1.25
C PRO A 226 -9.55 -2.19 -2.55
N GLU A 227 -10.41 -3.21 -2.57
CA GLU A 227 -11.20 -3.64 -3.71
C GLU A 227 -12.42 -2.75 -4.00
N VAL A 228 -12.81 -1.88 -3.09
CA VAL A 228 -13.92 -0.96 -3.31
C VAL A 228 -13.65 -0.11 -4.55
N SER A 229 -14.59 -0.09 -5.48
CA SER A 229 -14.50 0.53 -6.81
C SER A 229 -13.63 -0.18 -7.85
N LEU A 230 -12.91 -1.27 -7.51
CA LEU A 230 -12.15 -2.04 -8.49
C LEU A 230 -13.06 -2.98 -9.29
N HIS A 231 -12.79 -3.11 -10.58
CA HIS A 231 -13.40 -4.13 -11.42
C HIS A 231 -13.04 -5.54 -10.90
N ILE A 232 -13.97 -6.50 -11.03
CA ILE A 232 -13.82 -7.86 -10.48
C ILE A 232 -12.54 -8.56 -10.95
N GLU A 233 -12.13 -8.38 -12.19
CA GLU A 233 -10.91 -8.99 -12.73
C GLU A 233 -9.65 -8.37 -12.12
N TRP A 234 -9.68 -7.10 -11.76
CA TRP A 234 -8.57 -6.45 -11.05
C TRP A 234 -8.48 -6.91 -9.59
N GLN A 235 -9.65 -7.13 -8.94
CA GLN A 235 -9.70 -7.68 -7.59
C GLN A 235 -9.01 -9.06 -7.51
N LYS A 236 -9.26 -9.94 -8.48
CA LYS A 236 -8.64 -11.28 -8.56
C LYS A 236 -7.10 -11.20 -8.65
N ARG A 237 -6.57 -10.23 -9.36
CA ARG A 237 -5.14 -10.06 -9.63
C ARG A 237 -4.42 -9.16 -8.61
N LEU A 238 -5.14 -8.50 -7.72
CA LEU A 238 -4.62 -7.41 -6.89
C LEU A 238 -3.36 -7.81 -6.10
N ILE A 239 -3.43 -8.91 -5.36
CA ILE A 239 -2.31 -9.38 -4.53
C ILE A 239 -1.12 -9.79 -5.41
N GLU A 240 -1.36 -10.51 -6.50
CA GLU A 240 -0.31 -10.91 -7.44
C GLU A 240 0.41 -9.71 -8.05
N LEU A 241 -0.32 -8.68 -8.48
CA LEU A 241 0.23 -7.45 -9.04
C LEU A 241 1.12 -6.70 -8.03
N ILE A 242 0.71 -6.67 -6.77
CA ILE A 242 1.49 -6.07 -5.68
C ILE A 242 2.80 -6.84 -5.49
N LEU A 243 2.72 -8.17 -5.36
CA LEU A 243 3.90 -9.03 -5.16
C LEU A 243 4.84 -9.03 -6.37
N GLU A 244 4.31 -8.84 -7.57
CA GLU A 244 5.08 -8.72 -8.79
C GLU A 244 5.90 -7.43 -8.84
N LEU A 245 5.35 -6.30 -8.37
CA LEU A 245 6.05 -5.02 -8.30
C LEU A 245 7.07 -4.98 -7.15
N ASN A 246 6.72 -5.57 -6.00
CA ASN A 246 7.62 -5.67 -4.87
C ASN A 246 7.49 -7.03 -4.16
N PRO A 247 8.39 -7.99 -4.43
CA PRO A 247 8.36 -9.31 -3.81
C PRO A 247 8.71 -9.30 -2.31
N ASN A 248 9.19 -8.18 -1.78
CA ASN A 248 9.60 -8.03 -0.39
C ASN A 248 8.55 -7.35 0.49
N VAL A 249 7.36 -7.06 -0.05
CA VAL A 249 6.26 -6.49 0.71
C VAL A 249 5.58 -7.55 1.58
N GLN A 250 5.25 -7.19 2.82
CA GLN A 250 4.23 -7.90 3.59
C GLN A 250 2.89 -7.20 3.41
N ILE A 251 1.89 -7.95 2.97
CA ILE A 251 0.52 -7.45 2.76
C ILE A 251 -0.33 -7.82 3.98
N ILE A 252 -0.99 -6.83 4.57
CA ILE A 252 -1.98 -7.01 5.62
C ILE A 252 -3.25 -6.26 5.17
N LEU A 253 -4.28 -6.99 4.77
CA LEU A 253 -5.49 -6.37 4.22
C LEU A 253 -6.76 -6.86 4.89
N THR A 254 -7.78 -6.01 4.90
CA THR A 254 -9.16 -6.41 5.14
C THR A 254 -9.92 -6.49 3.83
N THR A 255 -10.80 -7.45 3.69
CA THR A 255 -11.66 -7.56 2.52
C THR A 255 -12.97 -8.28 2.84
N HIS A 256 -13.98 -7.95 2.07
CA HIS A 256 -15.24 -8.71 1.97
C HIS A 256 -15.38 -9.37 0.58
N SER A 257 -14.45 -9.14 -0.33
CA SER A 257 -14.53 -9.64 -1.69
C SER A 257 -14.06 -11.08 -1.80
N PRO A 258 -14.94 -12.03 -2.16
CA PRO A 258 -14.52 -13.36 -2.51
C PRO A 258 -13.50 -13.39 -3.66
N ALA A 259 -13.56 -12.41 -4.57
CA ALA A 259 -12.66 -12.35 -5.71
C ALA A 259 -11.20 -12.12 -5.32
N VAL A 260 -10.95 -11.34 -4.27
CA VAL A 260 -9.60 -11.15 -3.72
C VAL A 260 -9.07 -12.44 -3.08
N ILE A 261 -9.96 -13.15 -2.35
CA ILE A 261 -9.60 -14.34 -1.54
C ILE A 261 -9.41 -15.59 -2.40
N MET A 262 -10.34 -15.83 -3.33
CA MET A 262 -10.45 -17.13 -4.01
C MET A 262 -9.36 -17.38 -5.07
N ASN A 263 -8.56 -16.38 -5.42
CA ASN A 263 -7.49 -16.53 -6.38
C ASN A 263 -6.17 -17.00 -5.73
N GLY A 264 -6.22 -18.08 -4.98
CA GLY A 264 -5.05 -18.72 -4.35
C GLY A 264 -4.71 -18.24 -2.94
N TRP A 265 -5.55 -17.41 -2.30
CA TRP A 265 -5.25 -16.80 -1.01
C TRP A 265 -6.12 -17.29 0.15
N LEU A 266 -6.85 -18.38 -0.02
CA LEU A 266 -7.72 -18.95 1.02
C LEU A 266 -6.95 -19.29 2.30
N ASP A 267 -5.74 -19.84 2.16
CA ASP A 267 -4.91 -20.22 3.31
C ASP A 267 -4.32 -19.01 4.07
N SER A 268 -4.39 -17.82 3.46
CA SER A 268 -3.94 -16.56 4.07
C SER A 268 -5.04 -15.82 4.81
N VAL A 269 -6.26 -16.39 4.84
CA VAL A 269 -7.43 -15.78 5.49
C VAL A 269 -7.45 -16.14 6.97
N THR A 270 -7.66 -15.12 7.78
CA THR A 270 -7.89 -15.21 9.22
C THR A 270 -9.22 -14.54 9.54
N GLU A 271 -10.11 -15.22 10.24
CA GLU A 271 -11.34 -14.61 10.73
C GLU A 271 -11.07 -13.75 11.98
N VAL A 272 -11.80 -12.64 12.13
CA VAL A 272 -11.62 -11.77 13.30
C VAL A 272 -11.85 -12.52 14.61
N ASP A 273 -12.79 -13.47 14.62
CA ASP A 273 -13.12 -14.25 15.83
C ASP A 273 -11.97 -15.17 16.24
N ASP A 274 -11.13 -15.63 15.31
CA ASP A 274 -9.99 -16.53 15.59
C ASP A 274 -8.82 -15.80 16.30
N ILE A 275 -8.75 -14.50 16.17
CA ILE A 275 -7.68 -13.68 16.77
C ILE A 275 -8.12 -12.96 18.06
N ILE A 276 -9.40 -13.06 18.41
CA ILE A 276 -9.92 -12.52 19.66
C ILE A 276 -9.68 -13.53 20.77
N VAL A 277 -8.86 -13.18 21.73
CA VAL A 277 -8.61 -13.98 22.93
C VAL A 277 -9.37 -13.38 24.12
N SER A 278 -9.85 -14.24 25.00
CA SER A 278 -10.44 -13.78 26.26
C SER A 278 -9.39 -12.96 27.03
N ALA A 279 -9.80 -11.79 27.53
CA ALA A 279 -8.90 -11.02 28.39
C ALA A 279 -8.49 -11.88 29.60
N PRO A 280 -7.20 -11.84 29.98
CA PRO A 280 -6.70 -12.60 31.12
C PRO A 280 -7.34 -12.22 32.44
#